data_4027c634ba6e1f7d65652d786ec11847
#
_entry.id   4027c634ba6e1f7d65652d786ec11847
#
_cell.length_a   1.000
_cell.length_b   1.000
_cell.length_c   1.000
_cell.angle_alpha   90.00
_cell.angle_beta   90.00
_cell.angle_gamma   90.00
#
_symmetry.space_group_name_H-M   'P 1'
#
loop_
_entity.id
_entity.type
_entity.pdbx_description
1 polymer ?
#
loop_
_entity_poly.entity_id
_entity_poly.type
_entity_poly.pdbx_seq_one_letter_code
_entity_poly.pdbx_strand_id
1 'polypeptide(L)'
;VDKILLVVRGLPGSGKSTLGSLFDLYTIAADDYFDIYCDGVFDSNKLRDAHTWCRNLVEHRMYNNWGRVTVANTFTTEWELKPYLELAKTYGYTAHTVIVENRHGNKSVHGVPEETVDRMRNRFSVKL
;
A
#
# COMPACT_ATOMS: atom_id res chain seq x y z
N VAL A 1 7.78 23.75 1.65
CA VAL A 1 8.13 22.33 1.81
C VAL A 1 7.18 21.48 0.99
N ASP A 2 7.72 20.65 0.13
CA ASP A 2 6.91 19.75 -0.69
C ASP A 2 6.20 18.71 0.17
N LYS A 3 4.93 18.52 -0.11
CA LYS A 3 4.11 17.48 0.50
C LYS A 3 3.91 16.39 -0.54
N ILE A 4 4.47 15.23 -0.30
CA ILE A 4 4.47 14.11 -1.25
C ILE A 4 3.76 12.91 -0.67
N LEU A 5 2.81 12.37 -1.42
CA LEU A 5 2.27 11.04 -1.19
C LEU A 5 2.95 10.09 -2.19
N LEU A 6 3.65 9.09 -1.68
CA LEU A 6 4.21 8.03 -2.50
C LEU A 6 3.36 6.77 -2.33
N VAL A 7 2.81 6.30 -3.42
CA VAL A 7 2.02 5.05 -3.46
C VAL A 7 2.85 3.96 -4.11
N VAL A 8 3.19 2.94 -3.35
CA VAL A 8 3.99 1.81 -3.84
C VAL A 8 3.05 0.64 -4.09
N ARG A 9 2.99 0.21 -5.34
CA ARG A 9 2.07 -0.82 -5.83
C ARG A 9 2.84 -2.08 -6.22
N GLY A 10 2.27 -3.23 -5.97
CA GLY A 10 2.89 -4.48 -6.40
C GLY A 10 2.13 -5.71 -5.91
N LEU A 11 2.31 -6.82 -6.60
CA LEU A 11 1.73 -8.09 -6.20
C LEU A 11 2.35 -8.58 -4.88
N PRO A 12 1.67 -9.47 -4.15
CA PRO A 12 2.26 -10.08 -2.97
C PRO A 12 3.61 -10.72 -3.31
N GLY A 13 4.62 -10.45 -2.49
CA GLY A 13 5.97 -10.95 -2.70
C GLY A 13 6.85 -10.15 -3.65
N SER A 14 6.34 -9.05 -4.22
CA SER A 14 7.11 -8.22 -5.16
C SER A 14 8.25 -7.43 -4.49
N GLY A 15 8.22 -7.28 -3.17
CA GLY A 15 9.22 -6.49 -2.45
C GLY A 15 8.80 -5.03 -2.24
N LYS A 16 7.52 -4.72 -2.37
CA LYS A 16 7.03 -3.34 -2.24
C LYS A 16 7.30 -2.73 -0.87
N SER A 17 7.19 -3.50 0.20
CA SER A 17 7.48 -2.99 1.55
C SER A 17 8.98 -2.71 1.73
N THR A 18 9.84 -3.57 1.20
CA THR A 18 11.28 -3.38 1.22
C THR A 18 11.66 -2.15 0.42
N LEU A 19 11.12 -2.00 -0.79
CA LEU A 19 11.39 -0.82 -1.62
C LEU A 19 10.84 0.44 -0.97
N GLY A 20 9.61 0.37 -0.44
CA GLY A 20 8.99 1.51 0.24
C GLY A 20 9.85 2.05 1.38
N SER A 21 10.45 1.16 2.16
CA SER A 21 11.30 1.54 3.30
C SER A 21 12.60 2.23 2.87
N LEU A 22 13.03 2.08 1.62
CA LEU A 22 14.17 2.83 1.08
C LEU A 22 13.81 4.30 0.86
N PHE A 23 12.54 4.59 0.56
CA PHE A 23 12.05 5.96 0.41
C PHE A 23 11.66 6.57 1.75
N ASP A 24 11.09 5.76 2.65
CA ASP A 24 10.53 6.24 3.89
C ASP A 24 10.45 5.10 4.91
N LEU A 25 11.17 5.24 6.02
CA LEU A 25 11.16 4.25 7.10
C LEU A 25 9.77 4.08 7.73
N TYR A 26 8.90 5.06 7.58
CA TYR A 26 7.55 5.07 8.14
C TYR A 26 6.49 4.67 7.12
N THR A 27 6.86 3.85 6.14
CA THR A 27 5.92 3.32 5.15
C THR A 27 4.77 2.58 5.82
N ILE A 28 3.55 2.90 5.38
CA ILE A 28 2.31 2.29 5.91
C ILE A 28 1.85 1.20 4.96
N ALA A 29 1.50 0.05 5.50
CA ALA A 29 0.86 -1.03 4.74
C ALA A 29 -0.35 -1.54 5.51
N ALA A 30 -1.40 -1.97 4.80
CA ALA A 30 -2.58 -2.51 5.45
C ALA A 30 -2.26 -3.77 6.28
N ASP A 31 -1.29 -4.56 5.82
CA ASP A 31 -0.86 -5.77 6.54
C ASP A 31 -0.27 -5.48 7.92
N ASP A 32 0.22 -4.26 8.15
CA ASP A 32 0.73 -3.86 9.47
C ASP A 32 -0.35 -3.93 10.55
N TYR A 33 -1.61 -3.79 10.14
CA TYR A 33 -2.74 -3.91 11.05
C TYR A 33 -2.76 -5.26 11.78
N PHE A 34 -2.44 -6.34 11.06
CA PHE A 34 -2.44 -7.68 11.64
C PHE A 34 -1.30 -7.86 12.63
N ASP A 35 -0.16 -7.24 12.38
CA ASP A 35 0.97 -7.28 13.33
C ASP A 35 0.64 -6.50 14.60
N ILE A 36 -0.06 -5.39 14.48
CA ILE A 36 -0.36 -4.50 15.62
C ILE A 36 -1.54 -5.02 16.44
N TYR A 37 -2.62 -5.46 15.78
CA TYR A 37 -3.90 -5.76 16.44
C TYR A 37 -4.29 -7.23 16.46
N CYS A 38 -3.59 -8.08 15.70
CA CYS A 38 -3.97 -9.49 15.53
C CYS A 38 -2.81 -10.45 15.79
N ASP A 39 -1.82 -10.03 16.57
CA ASP A 39 -0.63 -10.84 16.93
C ASP A 39 0.08 -11.44 15.71
N GLY A 40 0.08 -10.73 14.59
CA GLY A 40 0.71 -11.17 13.35
C GLY A 40 -0.09 -12.20 12.57
N VAL A 41 -1.31 -12.51 12.98
CA VAL A 41 -2.15 -13.52 12.33
C VAL A 41 -3.09 -12.85 11.35
N PHE A 42 -2.98 -13.21 10.06
CA PHE A 42 -3.90 -12.75 9.02
C PHE A 42 -5.31 -13.30 9.26
N ASP A 43 -6.31 -12.44 9.17
CA ASP A 43 -7.72 -12.79 9.26
C ASP A 43 -8.48 -12.07 8.16
N SER A 44 -9.00 -12.83 7.19
CA SER A 44 -9.72 -12.27 6.04
C SER A 44 -10.98 -11.49 6.45
N ASN A 45 -11.58 -11.81 7.59
CA ASN A 45 -12.74 -11.10 8.10
C ASN A 45 -12.41 -9.68 8.60
N LYS A 46 -11.12 -9.42 8.85
CA LYS A 46 -10.63 -8.12 9.31
C LYS A 46 -9.89 -7.33 8.22
N LEU A 47 -9.90 -7.82 7.00
CA LEU A 47 -9.20 -7.16 5.89
C LEU A 47 -9.76 -5.75 5.63
N ARG A 48 -11.06 -5.60 5.73
CA ARG A 48 -11.72 -4.29 5.59
C ARG A 48 -11.27 -3.32 6.68
N ASP A 49 -11.15 -3.81 7.92
CA ASP A 49 -10.67 -3.00 9.04
C ASP A 49 -9.21 -2.59 8.83
N ALA A 50 -8.39 -3.49 8.31
CA ALA A 50 -6.99 -3.22 8.01
C ALA A 50 -6.85 -2.09 6.98
N HIS A 51 -7.65 -2.12 5.92
CA HIS A 51 -7.62 -1.08 4.90
C HIS A 51 -8.18 0.25 5.42
N THR A 52 -9.21 0.22 6.24
CA THR A 52 -9.74 1.43 6.89
C THR A 52 -8.69 2.06 7.80
N TRP A 53 -8.03 1.25 8.61
CA TRP A 53 -6.93 1.70 9.47
C TRP A 53 -5.81 2.34 8.65
N CYS A 54 -5.43 1.72 7.55
CA CYS A 54 -4.37 2.23 6.66
C CYS A 54 -4.71 3.61 6.11
N ARG A 55 -5.92 3.78 5.57
CA ARG A 55 -6.37 5.07 5.04
C ARG A 55 -6.42 6.14 6.14
N ASN A 56 -6.93 5.79 7.31
CA ASN A 56 -7.03 6.72 8.42
C ASN A 56 -5.66 7.18 8.90
N LEU A 57 -4.66 6.30 8.90
CA LEU A 57 -3.31 6.67 9.29
C LEU A 57 -2.66 7.58 8.24
N VAL A 58 -2.87 7.31 6.95
CA VAL A 58 -2.41 8.19 5.87
C VAL A 58 -3.01 9.58 6.04
N GLU A 59 -4.32 9.65 6.25
CA GLU A 59 -5.01 10.92 6.45
C GLU A 59 -4.50 11.66 7.68
N HIS A 60 -4.30 10.95 8.78
CA HIS A 60 -3.80 11.53 10.03
C HIS A 60 -2.42 12.19 9.82
N ARG A 61 -1.52 11.52 9.10
CA ARG A 61 -0.20 12.08 8.79
C ARG A 61 -0.29 13.29 7.88
N MET A 62 -1.18 13.26 6.88
CA MET A 62 -1.41 14.42 6.01
C MET A 62 -1.98 15.60 6.79
N TYR A 63 -2.94 15.34 7.65
CA TYR A 63 -3.52 16.38 8.53
C TYR A 63 -2.44 17.04 9.40
N ASN A 64 -1.46 16.26 9.84
CA ASN A 64 -0.35 16.73 10.66
C ASN A 64 0.84 17.25 9.84
N ASN A 65 0.64 17.46 8.54
CA ASN A 65 1.61 18.09 7.64
C ASN A 65 2.94 17.34 7.51
N TRP A 66 2.91 16.02 7.57
CA TRP A 66 4.10 15.23 7.26
C TRP A 66 4.55 15.57 5.82
N GLY A 67 5.84 15.83 5.62
CA GLY A 67 6.37 16.16 4.31
C GLY A 67 6.30 15.00 3.33
N ARG A 68 6.41 13.78 3.83
CA ARG A 68 6.36 12.56 3.03
C ARG A 68 5.45 11.55 3.71
N VAL A 69 4.47 11.05 2.96
CA VAL A 69 3.60 9.95 3.39
C VAL A 69 3.70 8.85 2.35
N THR A 70 4.09 7.66 2.78
CA THR A 70 4.30 6.51 1.88
C THR A 70 3.38 5.37 2.28
N VAL A 71 2.63 4.85 1.32
CA VAL A 71 1.73 3.71 1.52
C VAL A 71 2.04 2.63 0.49
N ALA A 72 2.15 1.39 0.96
CA ALA A 72 2.50 0.24 0.14
C ALA A 72 1.44 -0.86 0.30
N ASN A 73 0.67 -1.09 -0.74
CA ASN A 73 -0.33 -2.16 -0.82
C ASN A 73 -0.33 -2.72 -2.24
N THR A 74 -1.12 -3.75 -2.50
CA THR A 74 -1.18 -4.32 -3.85
C THR A 74 -1.67 -3.31 -4.88
N PHE A 75 -2.72 -2.56 -4.57
CA PHE A 75 -3.28 -1.52 -5.45
C PHE A 75 -3.42 -2.00 -6.90
N THR A 76 -4.16 -3.08 -7.11
CA THR A 76 -4.25 -3.70 -8.43
C THR A 76 -5.04 -2.88 -9.44
N THR A 77 -5.96 -2.04 -8.98
CA THR A 77 -6.84 -1.25 -9.85
C THR A 77 -6.86 0.22 -9.45
N GLU A 78 -7.27 1.07 -10.39
CA GLU A 78 -7.48 2.50 -10.11
C GLU A 78 -8.49 2.73 -8.98
N TRP A 79 -9.47 1.87 -8.87
CA TRP A 79 -10.48 1.98 -7.83
C TRP A 79 -9.88 1.86 -6.42
N GLU A 80 -8.87 0.99 -6.26
CA GLU A 80 -8.17 0.82 -4.98
C GLU A 80 -7.28 2.04 -4.66
N LEU A 81 -6.76 2.72 -5.68
CA LEU A 81 -5.94 3.92 -5.53
C LEU A 81 -6.77 5.15 -5.20
N LYS A 82 -7.99 5.21 -5.68
CA LYS A 82 -8.83 6.41 -5.65
C LYS A 82 -8.93 7.09 -4.27
N PRO A 83 -9.19 6.37 -3.16
CA PRO A 83 -9.29 7.01 -1.85
C PRO A 83 -8.01 7.78 -1.47
N TYR A 84 -6.85 7.24 -1.81
CA TYR A 84 -5.57 7.85 -1.47
C TYR A 84 -5.28 9.08 -2.35
N LEU A 85 -5.63 9.01 -3.64
CA LEU A 85 -5.49 10.15 -4.54
C LEU A 85 -6.42 11.29 -4.14
N GLU A 86 -7.61 10.98 -3.65
CA GLU A 86 -8.54 11.99 -3.13
C GLU A 86 -8.03 12.63 -1.85
N LEU A 87 -7.42 11.85 -0.95
CA LEU A 87 -6.77 12.39 0.25
C LEU A 87 -5.63 13.34 -0.12
N ALA A 88 -4.81 12.96 -1.08
CA ALA A 88 -3.72 13.81 -1.54
C ALA A 88 -4.26 15.14 -2.06
N LYS A 89 -5.32 15.11 -2.85
CA LYS A 89 -5.95 16.31 -3.38
C LYS A 89 -6.52 17.19 -2.26
N THR A 90 -7.18 16.57 -1.29
CA THR A 90 -7.80 17.30 -0.16
C THR A 90 -6.76 18.01 0.69
N TYR A 91 -5.62 17.38 0.95
CA TYR A 91 -4.60 17.91 1.86
C TYR A 91 -3.43 18.59 1.13
N GLY A 92 -3.50 18.73 -0.19
CA GLY A 92 -2.48 19.44 -0.96
C GLY A 92 -1.18 18.65 -1.17
N TYR A 93 -1.27 17.32 -1.24
CA TYR A 93 -0.13 16.46 -1.52
C TYR A 93 -0.03 16.14 -3.01
N THR A 94 1.20 16.11 -3.50
CA THR A 94 1.48 15.60 -4.85
C THR A 94 1.64 14.09 -4.77
N ALA A 95 0.79 13.36 -5.49
CA ALA A 95 0.83 11.91 -5.48
C ALA A 95 1.72 11.37 -6.60
N HIS A 96 2.58 10.44 -6.25
CA HIS A 96 3.37 9.65 -7.20
C HIS A 96 3.10 8.18 -6.96
N THR A 97 2.99 7.40 -8.03
CA THR A 97 2.84 5.95 -7.93
C THR A 97 4.05 5.24 -8.50
N VAL A 98 4.49 4.20 -7.82
CA VAL A 98 5.58 3.34 -8.25
C VAL A 98 5.09 1.91 -8.26
N ILE A 99 5.33 1.20 -9.35
CA ILE A 99 4.99 -0.22 -9.48
C ILE A 99 6.25 -1.04 -9.29
N VAL A 100 6.19 -1.99 -8.35
CA VAL A 100 7.30 -2.89 -8.06
C VAL A 100 7.03 -4.21 -8.78
N GLU A 101 7.82 -4.50 -9.81
CA GLU A 101 7.75 -5.76 -10.53
C GLU A 101 8.46 -6.86 -9.74
N ASN A 102 7.91 -8.06 -9.75
CA ASN A 102 8.56 -9.21 -9.12
C ASN A 102 9.51 -9.89 -10.10
N ARG A 103 10.65 -9.29 -10.36
CA ARG A 103 11.68 -9.86 -11.25
C ARG A 103 12.59 -10.86 -10.55
N HIS A 104 12.67 -10.80 -9.23
CA HIS A 104 13.48 -11.76 -8.45
C HIS A 104 12.79 -13.12 -8.30
N GLY A 105 11.48 -13.20 -8.51
CA GLY A 105 10.73 -14.46 -8.45
C GLY A 105 10.45 -14.98 -7.05
N ASN A 106 10.75 -14.20 -6.00
CA ASN A 106 10.47 -14.61 -4.63
C ASN A 106 8.96 -14.64 -4.37
N LYS A 107 8.54 -15.57 -3.54
CA LYS A 107 7.13 -15.70 -3.16
C LYS A 107 6.77 -14.80 -1.99
N SER A 108 5.47 -14.56 -1.81
CA SER A 108 4.96 -13.77 -0.70
C SER A 108 5.36 -14.39 0.64
N VAL A 109 5.91 -13.56 1.53
CA VAL A 109 6.22 -13.96 2.91
C VAL A 109 4.96 -14.16 3.75
N HIS A 110 3.81 -13.64 3.28
CA HIS A 110 2.52 -13.79 3.97
C HIS A 110 1.75 -15.04 3.54
N GLY A 111 2.32 -15.88 2.68
CA GLY A 111 1.72 -17.14 2.28
C GLY A 111 0.45 -16.98 1.44
N VAL A 112 0.34 -15.91 0.66
CA VAL A 112 -0.81 -15.70 -0.22
C VAL A 112 -0.84 -16.81 -1.29
N PRO A 113 -1.99 -17.51 -1.47
CA PRO A 113 -2.10 -18.58 -2.47
C PRO A 113 -1.81 -18.08 -3.89
N GLU A 114 -1.14 -18.89 -4.70
CA GLU A 114 -0.81 -18.53 -6.08
C GLU A 114 -2.02 -18.18 -6.92
N GLU A 115 -3.16 -18.86 -6.70
CA GLU A 115 -4.41 -18.53 -7.40
C GLU A 115 -4.86 -17.10 -7.14
N THR A 116 -4.70 -16.63 -5.91
CA THR A 116 -5.02 -15.26 -5.52
C THR A 116 -4.06 -14.28 -6.19
N VAL A 117 -2.76 -14.59 -6.19
CA VAL A 117 -1.76 -13.77 -6.86
C VAL A 117 -2.02 -13.70 -8.36
N ASP A 118 -2.40 -14.79 -8.99
CA ASP A 118 -2.74 -14.83 -10.42
C ASP A 118 -3.96 -13.97 -10.74
N ARG A 119 -4.99 -14.02 -9.90
CA ARG A 119 -6.16 -13.13 -10.05
C ARG A 119 -5.77 -11.67 -9.93
N MET A 120 -4.91 -11.33 -8.99
CA MET A 120 -4.40 -9.97 -8.81
C MET A 120 -3.59 -9.53 -10.02
N ARG A 121 -2.72 -10.41 -10.54
CA ARG A 121 -1.91 -10.13 -11.73
C ARG A 121 -2.79 -9.83 -12.94
N ASN A 122 -3.84 -10.61 -13.13
CA ASN A 122 -4.73 -10.48 -14.28
C ASN A 122 -5.55 -9.18 -14.26
N ARG A 123 -5.89 -8.66 -13.08
CA ARG A 123 -6.63 -7.41 -12.95
C ARG A 123 -5.75 -6.18 -12.76
N PHE A 124 -4.43 -6.37 -12.64
CA PHE A 124 -3.51 -5.26 -12.37
C PHE A 124 -3.50 -4.28 -13.55
N SER A 125 -3.90 -3.05 -13.27
CA SER A 125 -4.01 -2.02 -14.29
C SER A 125 -2.92 -0.97 -14.14
N VAL A 126 -2.37 -0.53 -15.27
CA VAL A 126 -1.34 0.51 -15.33
C VAL A 126 -1.84 1.62 -16.22
N LYS A 127 -1.73 2.85 -15.75
CA LYS A 127 -2.17 4.03 -16.48
C LYS A 127 -0.98 4.99 -16.59
N LEU A 128 -0.45 5.12 -17.78
CA LEU A 128 0.63 6.07 -18.05
C LEU A 128 0.07 7.37 -18.64
#